data_8604623a48bbf76cf48fcc82bebe164f
#
_entry.id   8604623a48bbf76cf48fcc82bebe164f
#
_cell.length_a   1.000
_cell.length_b   1.000
_cell.length_c   1.000
_cell.angle_alpha   90.00
_cell.angle_beta   90.00
_cell.angle_gamma   90.00
#
_symmetry.space_group_name_H-M   'P 1'
#
loop_
_entity.id
_entity.type
_entity.pdbx_description
1 polymer ?
#
loop_
_entity_poly.entity_id
_entity_poly.type
_entity_poly.pdbx_seq_one_letter_code
_entity_poly.pdbx_strand_id
1 'polypeptide(L)'
;AQPSTTPVALKTIAERNDISLQFLEHIFASFRRTGIVKSVKGSQGGYNLAKDADKITVASVVEALEGSYHLEDEDAVAENSYKGISDTIQKLVVESVNQELDQILSNLTLAQMTGYYSDHYEKQEMYYI
;
A
#
# COMPACT_ATOMS: atom_id res chain seq x y z
N ALA A 1 16.28 2.45 -7.80
CA ALA A 1 17.02 3.11 -6.73
C ALA A 1 17.23 2.15 -5.57
N GLN A 2 18.41 2.16 -5.01
CA GLN A 2 18.71 1.33 -3.86
C GLN A 2 18.05 1.88 -2.60
N PRO A 3 17.62 1.00 -1.70
CA PRO A 3 17.07 1.45 -0.44
C PRO A 3 18.09 2.28 0.32
N SER A 4 17.63 3.33 0.94
CA SER A 4 18.50 4.13 1.80
C SER A 4 18.98 3.27 2.95
N THR A 5 20.27 3.37 3.28
CA THR A 5 20.81 2.69 4.45
C THR A 5 20.55 3.47 5.73
N THR A 6 20.14 4.74 5.59
CA THR A 6 19.82 5.59 6.73
C THR A 6 18.35 5.40 7.13
N PRO A 7 18.10 4.91 8.35
CA PRO A 7 16.72 4.72 8.79
C PRO A 7 15.96 6.05 8.87
N VAL A 8 14.67 6.00 8.62
CA VAL A 8 13.81 7.17 8.72
C VAL A 8 12.99 7.06 10.00
N ALA A 9 13.06 8.10 10.83
CA ALA A 9 12.31 8.16 12.07
C ALA A 9 10.88 8.63 11.79
N LEU A 10 9.90 7.95 12.38
CA LEU A 10 8.50 8.30 12.18
C LEU A 10 8.18 9.70 12.68
N LYS A 11 8.85 10.13 13.74
CA LYS A 11 8.65 11.48 14.27
C LYS A 11 8.95 12.55 13.22
N THR A 12 10.00 12.34 12.45
CA THR A 12 10.37 13.26 11.36
C THR A 12 9.28 13.30 10.29
N ILE A 13 8.77 12.14 9.91
CA ILE A 13 7.69 12.06 8.91
C ILE A 13 6.44 12.75 9.43
N ALA A 14 6.10 12.50 10.68
CA ALA A 14 4.91 13.07 11.31
C ALA A 14 4.98 14.60 11.31
N GLU A 15 6.11 15.15 11.71
CA GLU A 15 6.30 16.60 11.79
C GLU A 15 6.26 17.25 10.41
N ARG A 16 6.90 16.64 9.42
CA ARG A 16 6.93 17.20 8.06
C ARG A 16 5.59 17.19 7.36
N ASN A 17 4.74 16.25 7.68
CA ASN A 17 3.50 16.04 6.94
C ASN A 17 2.25 16.35 7.77
N ASP A 18 2.44 16.88 8.97
CA ASP A 18 1.34 17.21 9.88
C ASP A 18 0.41 16.00 10.08
N ILE A 19 1.02 14.86 10.36
CA ILE A 19 0.33 13.60 10.60
C ILE A 19 0.63 13.17 12.03
N SER A 20 -0.36 12.56 12.69
CA SER A 20 -0.20 12.04 14.04
C SER A 20 0.88 10.97 14.09
N LEU A 21 1.81 11.09 15.04
CA LEU A 21 2.83 10.07 15.25
C LEU A 21 2.20 8.73 15.61
N GLN A 22 1.16 8.74 16.43
CA GLN A 22 0.46 7.52 16.82
C GLN A 22 -0.15 6.82 15.61
N PHE A 23 -0.72 7.58 14.69
CA PHE A 23 -1.26 7.04 13.46
C PHE A 23 -0.18 6.38 12.60
N LEU A 24 0.97 7.06 12.45
CA LEU A 24 2.09 6.49 11.70
C LEU A 24 2.66 5.25 12.37
N GLU A 25 2.73 5.22 13.69
CA GLU A 25 3.20 4.03 14.40
C GLU A 25 2.30 2.84 14.11
N HIS A 26 1.00 3.07 14.06
CA HIS A 26 0.03 2.01 13.74
C HIS A 26 0.23 1.50 12.32
N ILE A 27 0.37 2.41 11.36
CA ILE A 27 0.58 2.06 9.95
C ILE A 27 1.90 1.28 9.78
N PHE A 28 2.98 1.76 10.38
CA PHE A 28 4.29 1.14 10.21
C PHE A 28 4.40 -0.19 10.94
N ALA A 29 3.62 -0.38 12.00
CA ALA A 29 3.51 -1.71 12.63
C ALA A 29 2.94 -2.72 11.64
N SER A 30 1.93 -2.32 10.86
CA SER A 30 1.37 -3.17 9.81
C SER A 30 2.37 -3.43 8.69
N PHE A 31 3.10 -2.40 8.27
CA PHE A 31 4.12 -2.57 7.23
C PHE A 31 5.25 -3.49 7.70
N ARG A 32 5.64 -3.41 8.95
CA ARG A 32 6.66 -4.30 9.50
C ARG A 32 6.16 -5.74 9.55
N ARG A 33 4.95 -5.94 10.00
CA ARG A 33 4.35 -7.27 10.10
C ARG A 33 4.24 -7.93 8.73
N THR A 34 3.95 -7.17 7.70
CA THR A 34 3.78 -7.69 6.35
C THR A 34 5.07 -7.69 5.52
N GLY A 35 6.18 -7.23 6.10
CA GLY A 35 7.48 -7.31 5.44
C GLY A 35 7.77 -6.20 4.42
N ILE A 36 7.03 -5.10 4.46
CA ILE A 36 7.29 -3.95 3.59
C ILE A 36 8.45 -3.12 4.12
N VAL A 37 8.50 -2.95 5.44
CA VAL A 37 9.58 -2.23 6.10
C VAL A 37 10.20 -3.10 7.18
N LYS A 38 11.41 -2.73 7.59
CA LYS A 38 12.10 -3.33 8.73
C LYS A 38 12.49 -2.23 9.69
N SER A 39 12.44 -2.53 10.99
CA SER A 39 12.83 -1.56 12.02
C SER A 39 14.32 -1.66 12.32
N VAL A 40 14.92 -0.54 12.63
CA VAL A 40 16.30 -0.44 13.07
C VAL A 40 16.30 0.16 14.46
N LYS A 41 16.91 -0.53 15.40
CA LYS A 41 16.95 -0.11 16.81
C LYS A 41 18.11 0.84 17.06
N GLY A 42 18.03 1.58 18.16
CA GLY A 42 19.07 2.49 18.61
C GLY A 42 18.66 3.94 18.51
N SER A 43 19.55 4.82 18.96
CA SER A 43 19.29 6.27 19.00
C SER A 43 19.14 6.87 17.61
N GLN A 44 19.75 6.24 16.59
CA GLN A 44 19.65 6.64 15.20
C GLN A 44 18.71 5.71 14.44
N GLY A 45 17.85 5.04 15.16
CA GLY A 45 16.96 4.04 14.57
C GLY A 45 15.76 4.64 13.87
N GLY A 46 14.96 3.77 13.34
CA GLY A 46 13.77 4.12 12.58
C GLY A 46 13.38 2.96 11.70
N TYR A 47 13.00 3.26 10.46
CA TYR A 47 12.54 2.24 9.52
C TYR A 47 13.26 2.36 8.19
N ASN A 48 13.53 1.22 7.59
CA ASN A 48 14.01 1.13 6.21
C ASN A 48 13.05 0.26 5.41
N LEU A 49 13.05 0.43 4.09
CA LEU A 49 12.34 -0.51 3.24
C LEU A 49 13.00 -1.89 3.37
N ALA A 50 12.18 -2.93 3.42
CA ALA A 50 12.69 -4.30 3.49
C ALA A 50 13.14 -4.83 2.15
N LYS A 51 12.69 -4.21 1.06
CA LYS A 51 13.04 -4.54 -0.33
C LYS A 51 13.18 -3.26 -1.12
N ASP A 52 13.74 -3.38 -2.32
CA ASP A 52 13.81 -2.25 -3.23
C ASP A 52 12.41 -1.74 -3.58
N ALA A 53 12.31 -0.43 -3.76
CA ALA A 53 11.03 0.22 -4.04
C ALA A 53 10.37 -0.31 -5.33
N ASP A 54 11.16 -0.78 -6.29
CA ASP A 54 10.62 -1.34 -7.52
C ASP A 54 10.06 -2.75 -7.33
N LYS A 55 10.23 -3.33 -6.16
CA LYS A 55 9.70 -4.66 -5.81
C LYS A 55 8.56 -4.58 -4.81
N ILE A 56 8.19 -3.37 -4.40
CA ILE A 56 7.05 -3.17 -3.50
C ILE A 56 5.90 -2.67 -4.35
N THR A 57 4.84 -3.48 -4.44
CA THR A 57 3.66 -3.14 -5.24
C THR A 57 2.67 -2.34 -4.41
N VAL A 58 1.87 -1.52 -5.08
CA VAL A 58 0.78 -0.82 -4.41
C VAL A 58 -0.22 -1.82 -3.84
N ALA A 59 -0.42 -2.95 -4.51
CA ALA A 59 -1.26 -4.02 -3.98
C ALA A 59 -0.80 -4.45 -2.58
N SER A 60 0.51 -4.68 -2.39
CA SER A 60 1.04 -5.12 -1.10
C SER A 60 0.86 -4.04 -0.02
N VAL A 61 0.97 -2.77 -0.39
CA VAL A 61 0.78 -1.67 0.56
C VAL A 61 -0.69 -1.59 0.99
N VAL A 62 -1.61 -1.65 0.04
CA VAL A 62 -3.04 -1.58 0.33
C VAL A 62 -3.46 -2.78 1.19
N GLU A 63 -2.98 -3.98 0.85
CA GLU A 63 -3.30 -5.17 1.63
C GLU A 63 -2.76 -5.09 3.06
N ALA A 64 -1.59 -4.47 3.24
CA ALA A 64 -1.03 -4.29 4.58
C ALA A 64 -1.88 -3.36 5.44
N LEU A 65 -2.52 -2.36 4.82
CA LEU A 65 -3.31 -1.36 5.54
C LEU A 65 -4.76 -1.78 5.74
N GLU A 66 -5.35 -2.35 4.70
CA GLU A 66 -6.80 -2.58 4.67
C GLU A 66 -7.17 -4.07 4.69
N GLY A 67 -6.20 -4.95 4.58
CA GLY A 67 -6.47 -6.35 4.32
C GLY A 67 -6.71 -6.55 2.83
N SER A 68 -7.63 -7.43 2.45
CA SER A 68 -7.90 -7.62 1.04
C SER A 68 -8.61 -6.40 0.45
N TYR A 69 -8.15 -5.94 -0.72
CA TYR A 69 -8.82 -4.87 -1.48
C TYR A 69 -9.86 -5.43 -2.43
N HIS A 70 -9.99 -6.74 -2.51
CA HIS A 70 -10.97 -7.39 -3.37
C HIS A 70 -12.38 -7.16 -2.86
N LEU A 71 -13.33 -7.09 -3.77
CA LEU A 71 -14.72 -7.20 -3.41
C LEU A 71 -14.97 -8.58 -2.82
N GLU A 72 -15.80 -8.64 -1.80
CA GLU A 72 -16.16 -9.92 -1.21
C GLU A 72 -16.95 -10.77 -2.21
N ASP A 73 -16.78 -12.08 -2.08
CA ASP A 73 -17.52 -13.00 -2.91
C ASP A 73 -19.01 -12.85 -2.65
N GLU A 74 -19.79 -13.00 -3.71
CA GLU A 74 -21.23 -13.03 -3.56
C GLU A 74 -21.63 -14.28 -2.78
N ASP A 75 -22.38 -14.09 -1.70
CA ASP A 75 -22.81 -15.21 -0.90
C ASP A 75 -23.67 -16.15 -1.70
N ALA A 76 -23.25 -17.41 -1.76
CA ALA A 76 -24.08 -18.47 -2.34
C ALA A 76 -25.28 -18.65 -1.42
N VAL A 77 -26.39 -18.09 -1.78
CA VAL A 77 -27.63 -18.36 -1.06
C VAL A 77 -28.04 -19.76 -1.45
N ALA A 78 -27.59 -20.71 -0.62
CA ALA A 78 -27.86 -22.12 -0.89
C ALA A 78 -29.35 -22.33 -0.98
N GLU A 79 -29.78 -23.01 -1.99
CA GLU A 79 -31.12 -23.59 -2.08
C GLU A 79 -32.27 -22.67 -2.47
N ASN A 80 -32.02 -21.59 -3.18
CA ASN A 80 -33.19 -20.84 -3.61
C ASN A 80 -33.05 -20.37 -5.04
N SER A 81 -34.09 -19.72 -5.50
CA SER A 81 -34.19 -19.21 -6.85
C SER A 81 -33.20 -18.06 -7.16
N TYR A 82 -32.49 -17.57 -6.13
CA TYR A 82 -31.54 -16.48 -6.30
C TYR A 82 -30.13 -16.94 -6.66
N LYS A 83 -29.89 -18.24 -6.71
CA LYS A 83 -28.55 -18.75 -7.01
C LYS A 83 -28.05 -18.30 -8.38
N GLY A 84 -28.94 -18.30 -9.37
CA GLY A 84 -28.58 -17.85 -10.71
C GLY A 84 -28.17 -16.37 -10.74
N ILE A 85 -28.85 -15.54 -9.93
CA ILE A 85 -28.54 -14.13 -9.80
C ILE A 85 -27.18 -13.96 -9.12
N SER A 86 -26.98 -14.65 -7.99
CA SER A 86 -25.73 -14.61 -7.26
C SER A 86 -24.55 -15.07 -8.10
N ASP A 87 -24.70 -16.16 -8.83
CA ASP A 87 -23.65 -16.67 -9.72
C ASP A 87 -23.33 -15.68 -10.82
N THR A 88 -24.34 -15.00 -11.36
CA THR A 88 -24.14 -13.99 -12.40
C THR A 88 -23.37 -12.81 -11.87
N ILE A 89 -23.73 -12.31 -10.70
CA ILE A 89 -23.04 -11.19 -10.06
C ILE A 89 -21.60 -11.58 -9.72
N GLN A 90 -21.42 -12.77 -9.15
CA GLN A 90 -20.08 -13.26 -8.81
C GLN A 90 -19.18 -13.30 -10.03
N LYS A 91 -19.64 -13.85 -11.12
CA LYS A 91 -18.82 -14.07 -12.30
C LYS A 91 -18.60 -12.79 -13.11
N LEU A 92 -19.65 -12.05 -13.37
CA LEU A 92 -19.56 -10.90 -14.26
C LEU A 92 -19.12 -9.62 -13.56
N VAL A 93 -19.36 -9.50 -12.27
CA VAL A 93 -19.02 -8.29 -11.53
C VAL A 93 -17.84 -8.54 -10.59
N VAL A 94 -18.01 -9.41 -9.61
CA VAL A 94 -17.01 -9.56 -8.55
C VAL A 94 -15.68 -10.05 -9.09
N GLU A 95 -15.67 -11.13 -9.83
CA GLU A 95 -14.45 -11.68 -10.39
C GLU A 95 -13.80 -10.75 -11.40
N SER A 96 -14.61 -10.09 -12.24
CA SER A 96 -14.08 -9.17 -13.25
C SER A 96 -13.45 -7.93 -12.62
N VAL A 97 -14.10 -7.34 -11.62
CA VAL A 97 -13.56 -6.17 -10.92
C VAL A 97 -12.29 -6.54 -10.16
N ASN A 98 -12.31 -7.68 -9.47
CA ASN A 98 -11.13 -8.11 -8.70
C ASN A 98 -9.94 -8.37 -9.63
N GLN A 99 -10.18 -8.94 -10.80
CA GLN A 99 -9.14 -9.19 -11.78
C GLN A 99 -8.52 -7.89 -12.27
N GLU A 100 -9.34 -6.88 -12.54
CA GLU A 100 -8.86 -5.57 -12.95
C GLU A 100 -8.10 -4.86 -11.83
N LEU A 101 -8.57 -4.96 -10.60
CA LEU A 101 -7.88 -4.40 -9.44
C LEU A 101 -6.50 -5.03 -9.28
N ASP A 102 -6.43 -6.36 -9.38
CA ASP A 102 -5.15 -7.06 -9.30
C ASP A 102 -4.18 -6.59 -10.38
N GLN A 103 -4.68 -6.45 -11.59
CA GLN A 103 -3.85 -6.06 -12.71
C GLN A 103 -3.26 -4.67 -12.51
N ILE A 104 -4.07 -3.72 -12.08
CA ILE A 104 -3.63 -2.35 -11.86
C ILE A 104 -2.69 -2.25 -10.65
N LEU A 105 -3.13 -2.77 -9.51
CA LEU A 105 -2.43 -2.55 -8.25
C LEU A 105 -1.17 -3.39 -8.11
N SER A 106 -1.14 -4.58 -8.74
CA SER A 106 0.06 -5.44 -8.69
C SER A 106 1.14 -5.00 -9.67
N ASN A 107 0.80 -4.20 -10.66
CA ASN A 107 1.76 -3.70 -11.63
C ASN A 107 2.30 -2.32 -11.30
N LEU A 108 1.68 -1.63 -10.35
CA LEU A 108 2.13 -0.31 -9.91
C LEU A 108 3.05 -0.50 -8.70
N THR A 109 4.26 0.07 -8.79
CA THR A 109 5.27 -0.07 -7.73
C THR A 109 5.46 1.22 -6.96
N LEU A 110 6.04 1.09 -5.77
CA LEU A 110 6.42 2.25 -4.97
C LEU A 110 7.43 3.12 -5.71
N ALA A 111 8.38 2.49 -6.44
CA ALA A 111 9.35 3.24 -7.23
C ALA A 111 8.68 4.10 -8.30
N GLN A 112 7.65 3.58 -8.96
CA GLN A 112 6.92 4.35 -9.96
C GLN A 112 6.19 5.52 -9.33
N MET A 113 5.60 5.34 -8.16
CA MET A 113 4.91 6.41 -7.47
C MET A 113 5.87 7.51 -7.02
N THR A 114 6.99 7.12 -6.42
CA THR A 114 7.99 8.11 -5.97
C THR A 114 8.65 8.81 -7.14
N GLY A 115 8.88 8.08 -8.24
CA GLY A 115 9.42 8.67 -9.47
C GLY A 115 8.48 9.71 -10.06
N TYR A 116 7.20 9.42 -10.12
CA TYR A 116 6.21 10.37 -10.61
C TYR A 116 6.16 11.63 -9.73
N TYR A 117 6.15 11.44 -8.42
CA TYR A 117 6.14 12.56 -7.48
C TYR A 117 7.37 13.44 -7.65
N SER A 118 8.54 12.83 -7.72
CA SER A 118 9.80 13.54 -7.88
C SER A 118 9.82 14.37 -9.17
N ASP A 119 9.37 13.77 -10.27
CA ASP A 119 9.38 14.43 -11.57
C ASP A 119 8.39 15.59 -11.68
N HIS A 120 7.25 15.50 -10.99
CA HIS A 120 6.16 16.44 -11.17
C HIS A 120 6.02 17.48 -10.06
N TYR A 121 6.51 17.19 -8.87
CA TYR A 121 6.25 18.04 -7.70
C TYR A 121 7.51 18.47 -6.96
N GLU A 122 8.48 17.60 -6.81
CA GLU A 122 9.66 17.88 -6.00
C GLU A 122 10.45 19.06 -6.55
N LYS A 123 10.57 19.17 -7.86
CA LYS A 123 11.26 20.29 -8.50
C LYS A 123 10.55 21.61 -8.28
N GLN A 124 9.22 21.60 -8.25
CA GLN A 124 8.44 22.81 -7.99
C GLN A 124 8.63 23.28 -6.56
N GLU A 125 8.68 22.38 -5.61
CA GLU A 125 8.90 22.70 -4.20
C GLU A 125 10.25 23.38 -4.00
N MET A 126 11.26 22.98 -4.74
CA MET A 126 12.59 23.57 -4.66
C MET A 126 12.61 25.03 -5.10
N TYR A 127 11.75 25.43 -6.00
CA TYR A 127 11.71 26.80 -6.48
C TYR A 127 11.00 27.76 -5.53
N TYR A 128 10.27 27.25 -4.56
CA TYR A 128 9.51 28.06 -3.62
C TYR A 128 10.17 28.15 -2.24
N ILE A 129 11.32 27.55 -2.10
CA ILE A 129 12.11 27.64 -0.87
C ILE A 129 13.16 28.78 -0.98
#